data_1e1d4a82ccd725919a6d430b4113b393
#
_entry.id   1e1d4a82ccd725919a6d430b4113b393
#
_cell.length_a   1.000
_cell.length_b   1.000
_cell.length_c   1.000
_cell.angle_alpha   90.00
_cell.angle_beta   90.00
_cell.angle_gamma   90.00
#
_symmetry.space_group_name_H-M   'P 1'
#
loop_
_entity.id
_entity.type
_entity.pdbx_description
1 polymer ?
#
loop_
_entity_poly.entity_id
_entity_poly.type
_entity_poly.pdbx_seq_one_letter_code
_entity_poly.pdbx_strand_id
1 'polypeptide(L)'
;MTITLIILAVALAVLSGIAKAICDLSEEGKLKFNPENYWLKSKSWRSKYKQNNPILGAKFLGSTTVFVALTDAWHLFNLVQYYSTVGAFIFVGYLIAAGSKCHLLLLLLVPLQRVVFHIFYTYKILKK
;
A
#
# COMPACT_ATOMS: atom_id res chain seq x y z
N MET A 1 26.63 -4.08 -4.61
CA MET A 1 25.42 -4.92 -4.74
C MET A 1 24.70 -5.11 -3.39
N THR A 2 25.33 -5.58 -2.32
CA THR A 2 24.70 -5.79 -1.01
C THR A 2 24.04 -4.53 -0.43
N ILE A 3 24.74 -3.39 -0.41
CA ILE A 3 24.23 -2.11 0.12
C ILE A 3 23.00 -1.65 -0.68
N THR A 4 23.03 -1.78 -1.99
CA THR A 4 21.89 -1.39 -2.86
C THR A 4 20.65 -2.21 -2.52
N LEU A 5 20.76 -3.51 -2.33
CA LEU A 5 19.63 -4.38 -1.97
C LEU A 5 19.10 -4.09 -0.56
N ILE A 6 19.96 -3.71 0.38
CA ILE A 6 19.54 -3.27 1.72
C ILE A 6 18.73 -1.97 1.60
N ILE A 7 19.20 -0.99 0.84
CA ILE A 7 18.49 0.28 0.62
C ILE A 7 17.12 0.03 -0.03
N LEU A 8 17.06 -0.85 -1.03
CA LEU A 8 15.80 -1.23 -1.67
C LEU A 8 14.84 -1.91 -0.70
N ALA A 9 15.29 -2.83 0.12
CA ALA A 9 14.47 -3.50 1.12
C ALA A 9 13.88 -2.51 2.14
N VAL A 10 14.71 -1.58 2.63
CA VAL A 10 14.28 -0.52 3.56
C VAL A 10 13.28 0.42 2.87
N ALA A 11 13.54 0.85 1.63
CA ALA A 11 12.64 1.71 0.87
C ALA A 11 11.27 1.05 0.65
N LEU A 12 11.24 -0.24 0.33
CA LEU A 12 9.99 -1.00 0.20
C LEU A 12 9.25 -1.14 1.54
N ALA A 13 9.95 -1.33 2.65
CA ALA A 13 9.33 -1.35 3.97
C ALA A 13 8.69 0.00 4.33
N VAL A 14 9.38 1.11 4.03
CA VAL A 14 8.83 2.47 4.20
C VAL A 14 7.59 2.67 3.32
N LEU A 15 7.67 2.32 2.04
CA LEU A 15 6.55 2.42 1.10
C LEU A 15 5.33 1.62 1.57
N SER A 16 5.55 0.41 2.08
CA SER A 16 4.49 -0.43 2.64
C SER A 16 3.80 0.23 3.85
N GLY A 17 4.57 0.85 4.76
CA GLY A 17 4.02 1.59 5.90
C GLY A 17 3.15 2.78 5.48
N ILE A 18 3.61 3.56 4.49
CA ILE A 18 2.86 4.68 3.91
C ILE A 18 1.57 4.18 3.25
N ALA A 19 1.67 3.15 2.41
CA ALA A 19 0.52 2.58 1.70
C ALA A 19 -0.55 2.07 2.68
N LYS A 20 -0.14 1.39 3.76
CA LYS A 20 -1.05 0.97 4.82
C LYS A 20 -1.76 2.15 5.50
N ALA A 21 -1.04 3.23 5.80
CA ALA A 21 -1.65 4.43 6.40
C ALA A 21 -2.70 5.05 5.47
N ILE A 22 -2.44 5.11 4.16
CA ILE A 22 -3.41 5.60 3.17
C ILE A 22 -4.65 4.70 3.11
N CYS A 23 -4.47 3.37 3.13
CA CYS A 23 -5.60 2.43 3.16
C CYS A 23 -6.51 2.68 4.36
N ASP A 24 -5.94 2.78 5.57
CA ASP A 24 -6.72 2.95 6.80
C ASP A 24 -7.41 4.32 6.83
N LEU A 25 -6.73 5.40 6.42
CA LEU A 25 -7.32 6.73 6.30
C LEU A 25 -8.45 6.78 5.26
N SER A 26 -8.31 6.05 4.14
CA SER A 26 -9.37 5.90 3.13
C SER A 26 -10.60 5.18 3.70
N GLU A 27 -10.37 4.10 4.44
CA GLU A 27 -11.43 3.30 5.06
C GLU A 27 -12.19 4.08 6.13
N GLU A 28 -11.48 4.85 6.95
CA GLU A 28 -12.04 5.69 8.00
C GLU A 28 -12.68 6.99 7.48
N GLY A 29 -12.60 7.26 6.17
CA GLY A 29 -13.16 8.48 5.58
C GLY A 29 -12.41 9.76 5.92
N LYS A 30 -11.15 9.65 6.36
CA LYS A 30 -10.33 10.78 6.81
C LYS A 30 -9.48 11.43 5.71
N LEU A 31 -9.40 10.84 4.51
CA LEU A 31 -8.73 11.43 3.36
C LEU A 31 -9.62 12.49 2.71
N LYS A 32 -9.15 13.74 2.69
CA LYS A 32 -9.84 14.88 2.07
C LYS A 32 -9.26 15.23 0.70
N PHE A 33 -8.99 14.22 -0.12
CA PHE A 33 -8.49 14.43 -1.48
C PHE A 33 -9.62 14.39 -2.51
N ASN A 34 -9.48 15.18 -3.57
CA ASN A 34 -10.36 15.13 -4.72
C ASN A 34 -9.79 14.21 -5.82
N PRO A 35 -10.62 13.44 -6.53
CA PRO A 35 -12.06 13.24 -6.28
C PRO A 35 -12.32 12.27 -5.10
N GLU A 36 -13.27 12.58 -4.22
CA GLU A 36 -13.60 11.77 -3.06
C GLU A 36 -14.01 10.33 -3.42
N ASN A 37 -14.70 10.14 -4.55
CA ASN A 37 -15.08 8.80 -5.06
C ASN A 37 -13.91 7.94 -5.50
N TYR A 38 -12.69 8.47 -5.55
CA TYR A 38 -11.49 7.65 -5.75
C TYR A 38 -10.80 7.34 -4.41
N TRP A 39 -10.75 8.32 -3.49
CA TRP A 39 -9.95 8.23 -2.27
C TRP A 39 -10.68 7.63 -1.07
N LEU A 40 -12.01 7.77 -0.99
CA LEU A 40 -12.79 7.26 0.14
C LEU A 40 -13.38 5.88 -0.17
N LYS A 41 -13.01 4.87 0.57
CA LYS A 41 -13.48 3.49 0.40
C LYS A 41 -15.01 3.40 0.40
N SER A 42 -15.68 4.17 1.25
CA SER A 42 -17.16 4.21 1.33
C SER A 42 -17.84 4.67 0.05
N LYS A 43 -17.17 5.48 -0.77
CA LYS A 43 -17.68 6.01 -2.05
C LYS A 43 -17.07 5.29 -3.26
N SER A 44 -15.79 4.90 -3.17
CA SER A 44 -14.99 4.40 -4.29
C SER A 44 -15.35 3.01 -4.76
N TRP A 45 -16.01 2.18 -3.93
CA TRP A 45 -16.37 0.82 -4.30
C TRP A 45 -17.24 0.73 -5.57
N ARG A 46 -17.94 1.81 -5.92
CA ARG A 46 -18.75 1.91 -7.14
C ARG A 46 -17.92 2.25 -8.38
N SER A 47 -16.71 2.77 -8.22
CA SER A 47 -15.86 3.26 -9.33
C SER A 47 -15.45 2.17 -10.32
N LYS A 48 -15.54 0.91 -9.93
CA LYS A 48 -15.30 -0.27 -10.78
C LYS A 48 -16.45 -0.58 -11.76
N TYR A 49 -17.60 0.08 -11.60
CA TYR A 49 -18.78 -0.11 -12.45
C TYR A 49 -19.00 1.07 -13.41
N LYS A 50 -19.67 0.82 -14.55
CA LYS A 50 -20.07 1.86 -15.51
C LYS A 50 -20.95 2.90 -14.80
N GLN A 51 -20.63 4.18 -15.01
CA GLN A 51 -21.35 5.31 -14.39
C GLN A 51 -21.54 5.17 -12.86
N ASN A 52 -20.61 4.47 -12.19
CA ASN A 52 -20.70 4.15 -10.77
C ASN A 52 -21.96 3.37 -10.35
N ASN A 53 -22.60 2.66 -11.29
CA ASN A 53 -23.81 1.89 -11.07
C ASN A 53 -23.53 0.38 -11.25
N PRO A 54 -23.65 -0.44 -10.18
CA PRO A 54 -23.42 -1.89 -10.25
C PRO A 54 -24.30 -2.62 -11.28
N ILE A 55 -25.52 -2.11 -11.54
CA ILE A 55 -26.47 -2.74 -12.48
C ILE A 55 -25.96 -2.67 -13.91
N LEU A 56 -25.15 -1.65 -14.24
CA LEU A 56 -24.61 -1.45 -15.60
C LEU A 56 -23.36 -2.30 -15.89
N GLY A 57 -22.92 -3.12 -14.92
CA GLY A 57 -21.80 -4.02 -15.07
C GLY A 57 -20.42 -3.34 -14.95
N ALA A 58 -19.36 -4.10 -15.27
CA ALA A 58 -17.98 -3.66 -15.13
C ALA A 58 -17.66 -2.44 -16.01
N LYS A 59 -16.86 -1.49 -15.49
CA LYS A 59 -16.46 -0.26 -16.19
C LYS A 59 -15.59 -0.57 -17.42
N PHE A 60 -14.70 -1.52 -17.29
CA PHE A 60 -13.86 -2.10 -18.34
C PHE A 60 -13.53 -3.55 -17.99
N LEU A 61 -12.96 -4.29 -18.95
CA LEU A 61 -12.63 -5.70 -18.74
C LEU A 61 -11.71 -5.88 -17.52
N GLY A 62 -12.15 -6.67 -16.53
CA GLY A 62 -11.41 -6.95 -15.30
C GLY A 62 -11.46 -5.85 -14.23
N SER A 63 -12.22 -4.76 -14.40
CA SER A 63 -12.32 -3.68 -13.40
C SER A 63 -12.91 -4.14 -12.06
N THR A 64 -13.67 -5.24 -12.05
CA THR A 64 -14.27 -5.82 -10.84
C THR A 64 -13.45 -6.96 -10.24
N THR A 65 -12.35 -7.36 -10.89
CA THR A 65 -11.53 -8.51 -10.54
C THR A 65 -10.04 -8.15 -10.52
N VAL A 66 -9.31 -8.46 -11.61
CA VAL A 66 -7.85 -8.33 -11.68
C VAL A 66 -7.38 -6.88 -11.64
N PHE A 67 -8.12 -5.97 -12.29
CA PHE A 67 -7.73 -4.55 -12.40
C PHE A 67 -8.51 -3.64 -11.45
N VAL A 68 -9.10 -4.19 -10.40
CA VAL A 68 -9.82 -3.38 -9.39
C VAL A 68 -8.92 -2.33 -8.73
N ALA A 69 -7.62 -2.61 -8.60
CA ALA A 69 -6.64 -1.66 -8.06
C ALA A 69 -6.53 -0.35 -8.88
N LEU A 70 -6.95 -0.35 -10.15
CA LEU A 70 -6.97 0.86 -10.98
C LEU A 70 -8.23 1.70 -10.78
N THR A 71 -9.21 1.21 -10.03
CA THR A 71 -10.52 1.87 -9.90
C THR A 71 -10.64 2.75 -8.67
N ASP A 72 -9.84 2.51 -7.64
CA ASP A 72 -9.86 3.30 -6.41
C ASP A 72 -8.55 3.21 -5.62
N ALA A 73 -8.33 4.22 -4.79
CA ALA A 73 -7.10 4.35 -4.00
C ALA A 73 -6.93 3.22 -2.98
N TRP A 74 -8.01 2.75 -2.34
CA TRP A 74 -7.91 1.72 -1.32
C TRP A 74 -7.35 0.41 -1.89
N HIS A 75 -7.88 -0.06 -3.03
CA HIS A 75 -7.38 -1.26 -3.67
C HIS A 75 -5.95 -1.09 -4.20
N LEU A 76 -5.63 0.10 -4.77
CA LEU A 76 -4.29 0.40 -5.27
C LEU A 76 -3.26 0.35 -4.14
N PHE A 77 -3.51 1.09 -3.05
CA PHE A 77 -2.54 1.14 -1.95
C PHE A 77 -2.47 -0.16 -1.15
N ASN A 78 -3.55 -0.94 -1.08
CA ASN A 78 -3.52 -2.28 -0.52
C ASN A 78 -2.60 -3.22 -1.33
N LEU A 79 -2.68 -3.15 -2.67
CA LEU A 79 -1.79 -3.87 -3.56
C LEU A 79 -0.33 -3.40 -3.41
N VAL A 80 -0.08 -2.08 -3.37
CA VAL A 80 1.25 -1.51 -3.13
C VAL A 80 1.81 -1.97 -1.79
N GLN A 81 1.03 -1.91 -0.72
CA GLN A 81 1.42 -2.38 0.61
C GLN A 81 1.86 -3.85 0.58
N TYR A 82 1.04 -4.72 0.00
CA TYR A 82 1.31 -6.15 -0.06
C TYR A 82 2.60 -6.46 -0.83
N TYR A 83 2.72 -5.98 -2.07
CA TYR A 83 3.90 -6.27 -2.90
C TYR A 83 5.18 -5.61 -2.39
N SER A 84 5.10 -4.43 -1.79
CA SER A 84 6.25 -3.79 -1.17
C SER A 84 6.74 -4.59 0.04
N THR A 85 5.84 -5.13 0.87
CA THR A 85 6.20 -6.00 1.98
C THR A 85 6.89 -7.27 1.49
N VAL A 86 6.27 -7.97 0.55
CA VAL A 86 6.82 -9.21 -0.03
C VAL A 86 8.18 -8.93 -0.68
N GLY A 87 8.32 -7.87 -1.46
CA GLY A 87 9.57 -7.47 -2.10
C GLY A 87 10.69 -7.20 -1.09
N ALA A 88 10.38 -6.50 0.01
CA ALA A 88 11.36 -6.24 1.07
C ALA A 88 11.90 -7.54 1.67
N PHE A 89 11.01 -8.50 1.97
CA PHE A 89 11.41 -9.81 2.51
C PHE A 89 12.19 -10.64 1.50
N ILE A 90 11.84 -10.61 0.21
CA ILE A 90 12.57 -11.31 -0.86
C ILE A 90 14.01 -10.80 -0.95
N PHE A 91 14.23 -9.47 -0.94
CA PHE A 91 15.58 -8.91 -1.03
C PHE A 91 16.44 -9.29 0.18
N VAL A 92 15.90 -9.24 1.39
CA VAL A 92 16.66 -9.66 2.58
C VAL A 92 16.89 -11.17 2.59
N GLY A 93 15.90 -11.97 2.20
CA GLY A 93 16.05 -13.43 2.05
C GLY A 93 17.15 -13.80 1.05
N TYR A 94 17.20 -13.11 -0.10
CA TYR A 94 18.28 -13.28 -1.07
C TYR A 94 19.66 -12.93 -0.49
N LEU A 95 19.78 -11.81 0.24
CA LEU A 95 21.04 -11.40 0.87
C LEU A 95 21.53 -12.43 1.90
N ILE A 96 20.63 -13.02 2.69
CA ILE A 96 20.94 -14.06 3.65
C ILE A 96 21.40 -15.33 2.93
N ALA A 97 20.69 -15.75 1.89
CA ALA A 97 21.05 -16.90 1.07
C ALA A 97 22.43 -16.74 0.39
N ALA A 98 22.79 -15.50 0.04
CA ALA A 98 24.10 -15.14 -0.49
C ALA A 98 25.21 -15.01 0.60
N GLY A 99 24.95 -15.44 1.83
CA GLY A 99 25.93 -15.45 2.93
C GLY A 99 26.09 -14.11 3.66
N SER A 100 25.23 -13.12 3.42
CA SER A 100 25.27 -11.83 4.12
C SER A 100 24.73 -11.98 5.56
N LYS A 101 25.39 -11.35 6.54
CA LYS A 101 24.95 -11.34 7.95
C LYS A 101 23.81 -10.34 8.20
N CYS A 102 22.76 -10.39 7.38
CA CYS A 102 21.63 -9.44 7.41
C CYS A 102 20.39 -9.96 8.18
N HIS A 103 20.54 -10.98 9.01
CA HIS A 103 19.39 -11.57 9.74
C HIS A 103 18.68 -10.55 10.62
N LEU A 104 19.43 -9.63 11.26
CA LEU A 104 18.83 -8.58 12.09
C LEU A 104 17.93 -7.64 11.28
N LEU A 105 18.21 -7.43 9.98
CA LEU A 105 17.40 -6.60 9.11
C LEU A 105 15.97 -7.17 8.95
N LEU A 106 15.80 -8.50 8.90
CA LEU A 106 14.47 -9.11 8.87
C LEU A 106 13.64 -8.72 10.10
N LEU A 107 14.27 -8.72 11.29
CA LEU A 107 13.58 -8.36 12.52
C LEU A 107 13.24 -6.87 12.58
N LEU A 108 13.95 -6.02 11.84
CA LEU A 108 13.73 -4.57 11.82
C LEU A 108 12.70 -4.12 10.77
N LEU A 109 12.44 -4.91 9.72
CA LEU A 109 11.51 -4.50 8.65
C LEU A 109 10.08 -4.27 9.15
N VAL A 110 9.57 -5.18 10.01
CA VAL A 110 8.19 -5.06 10.53
C VAL A 110 8.04 -3.88 11.49
N PRO A 111 8.91 -3.68 12.50
CA PRO A 111 8.88 -2.47 13.32
C PRO A 111 9.00 -1.19 12.50
N LEU A 112 9.87 -1.14 11.49
CA LEU A 112 10.02 0.01 10.61
C LEU A 112 8.70 0.35 9.89
N GLN A 113 8.05 -0.63 9.29
CA GLN A 113 6.74 -0.44 8.67
C GLN A 113 5.72 0.14 9.66
N ARG A 114 5.69 -0.35 10.90
CA ARG A 114 4.77 0.13 11.95
C ARG A 114 5.07 1.56 12.38
N VAL A 115 6.33 1.91 12.55
CA VAL A 115 6.74 3.29 12.89
C VAL A 115 6.34 4.24 11.76
N VAL A 116 6.65 3.91 10.52
CA VAL A 116 6.27 4.73 9.35
C VAL A 116 4.75 4.86 9.25
N PHE A 117 4.02 3.77 9.40
CA PHE A 117 2.56 3.78 9.45
C PHE A 117 2.03 4.78 10.50
N HIS A 118 2.50 4.68 11.75
CA HIS A 118 2.06 5.56 12.84
C HIS A 118 2.37 7.03 12.58
N ILE A 119 3.55 7.33 12.03
CA ILE A 119 3.93 8.70 11.67
C ILE A 119 2.93 9.25 10.63
N PHE A 120 2.73 8.55 9.52
CA PHE A 120 1.84 9.01 8.45
C PHE A 120 0.38 9.08 8.88
N TYR A 121 -0.09 8.07 9.59
CA TYR A 121 -1.45 8.01 10.10
C TYR A 121 -1.74 9.16 11.08
N THR A 122 -0.86 9.38 12.07
CA THR A 122 -1.06 10.39 13.11
C THR A 122 -0.90 11.81 12.57
N TYR A 123 0.17 12.09 11.83
CA TYR A 123 0.44 13.46 11.33
C TYR A 123 -0.55 13.90 10.25
N LYS A 124 -1.05 12.99 9.40
CA LYS A 124 -2.07 13.34 8.39
C LYS A 124 -3.44 13.58 9.00
N ILE A 125 -3.76 12.93 10.12
CA ILE A 125 -5.04 13.14 10.82
C ILE A 125 -5.03 14.43 11.63
N LEU A 126 -3.90 14.75 12.27
CA LEU A 126 -3.79 15.90 13.18
C LEU A 126 -3.59 17.23 12.45
N LYS A 127 -3.13 17.25 11.19
CA LYS A 127 -3.12 18.45 10.37
C LYS A 127 -4.51 18.66 9.74
N LYS A 128 -5.37 19.26 10.51
CA LYS A 128 -6.58 19.94 10.01
C LYS A 128 -6.23 21.27 9.40
#